data_8471076d7603a04559dee91a7c655cc1
#
_entry.id   8471076d7603a04559dee91a7c655cc1
#
_cell.length_a   1.000
_cell.length_b   1.000
_cell.length_c   1.000
_cell.angle_alpha   90.00
_cell.angle_beta   90.00
_cell.angle_gamma   90.00
#
_symmetry.space_group_name_H-M   'P 1'
#
loop_
_entity.id
_entity.type
_entity.pdbx_description
1 polymer ?
#
loop_
_entity_poly.entity_id
_entity_poly.type
_entity_poly.pdbx_seq_one_letter_code
_entity_poly.pdbx_strand_id
1 'polypeptide(L)'
;MAMATTFLLHLAFASIISAQYVPIPWAYTQDEPPVQVSVNAGVRHQKMIGGGCSGAFGVACDQTGARGLSPENQQLVSEYLFNENLGGLSILRNRIGSNPNDGILGTCPETPSSIFNYTGLGTNDSTADSCQLKLTQQALIANPDLFIYADAWSAPGCFKTDATDKNGGLICGVRGSNCTQDWRQAYADYLVQYVKLYEQKGINVSLLGAFNEPDFNPVSYASMDSDGYQAKDFLEILYPAVKKYRTDLQVSCCDATGARQERTILYELEQAGGGKLYDVATWHNYQSNPERPFNTQGQPNLETEWSDGSGTFNTTWDTTGQLAEGLQWAIYMHDAFVYSDTSGYLHWWCAQNNTGTTAGSDAILVRLANNSFEVSRRLWAFAGYFRFARPGSVRIGANSSAENMLVTAFENVNGTVAIPVINEAHFERQVEVYLSNCKLKLGMATAYLADNDHNNTMVGSYHVNGSSFLASVPPRSMTTFFLE
;
A
#
# COMPACT_ATOMS: atom_id res chain seq x y z
N MET A 1 -3.47 55.28 42.59
CA MET A 1 -2.07 55.07 42.18
C MET A 1 -2.00 53.77 41.47
N ALA A 2 -2.06 53.79 40.16
CA ALA A 2 -1.96 52.61 39.27
C ALA A 2 -0.63 52.71 38.52
N MET A 3 0.26 51.74 38.70
CA MET A 3 1.48 51.61 37.89
C MET A 3 1.16 50.74 36.70
N ALA A 4 1.27 51.33 35.52
CA ALA A 4 1.23 50.63 34.25
C ALA A 4 2.65 50.13 33.91
N THR A 5 2.79 48.84 33.71
CA THR A 5 4.04 48.20 33.24
C THR A 5 3.92 47.95 31.75
N THR A 6 4.70 48.69 30.98
CA THR A 6 4.77 48.56 29.51
C THR A 6 5.69 47.41 29.16
N PHE A 7 5.18 46.40 28.44
CA PHE A 7 5.98 45.36 27.82
C PHE A 7 6.38 45.80 26.40
N LEU A 8 7.66 46.01 26.19
CA LEU A 8 8.26 46.20 24.87
C LEU A 8 8.41 44.85 24.15
N LEU A 9 7.64 44.65 23.07
CA LEU A 9 7.83 43.54 22.13
C LEU A 9 8.98 43.90 21.20
N HIS A 10 10.08 43.15 21.25
CA HIS A 10 11.13 43.20 20.25
C HIS A 10 10.69 42.30 19.07
N LEU A 11 10.30 42.93 17.99
CA LEU A 11 10.15 42.27 16.66
C LEU A 11 11.54 42.10 16.04
N ALA A 12 12.06 40.88 16.05
CA ALA A 12 13.22 40.51 15.25
C ALA A 12 12.75 40.30 13.82
N PHE A 13 13.14 41.20 12.90
CA PHE A 13 13.02 40.99 11.45
C PHE A 13 14.04 39.94 11.03
N ALA A 14 13.59 38.73 10.78
CA ALA A 14 14.37 37.73 10.05
C ALA A 14 14.37 38.14 8.57
N SER A 15 15.50 38.61 8.08
CA SER A 15 15.74 38.84 6.65
C SER A 15 15.77 37.48 5.97
N ILE A 16 14.72 37.14 5.24
CA ILE A 16 14.71 36.00 4.30
C ILE A 16 15.62 36.39 3.14
N ILE A 17 16.84 35.91 3.14
CA ILE A 17 17.69 35.91 1.96
C ILE A 17 17.10 34.89 1.01
N SER A 18 16.32 35.31 0.02
CA SER A 18 15.98 34.48 -1.11
C SER A 18 17.25 34.15 -1.86
N ALA A 19 17.81 32.98 -1.69
CA ALA A 19 18.84 32.47 -2.57
C ALA A 19 18.20 32.35 -3.96
N GLN A 20 18.50 33.29 -4.83
CA GLN A 20 18.23 33.14 -6.26
C GLN A 20 19.00 31.90 -6.72
N TYR A 21 18.30 30.87 -7.08
CA TYR A 21 18.84 29.69 -7.75
C TYR A 21 19.39 30.16 -9.09
N VAL A 22 20.70 30.36 -9.17
CA VAL A 22 21.39 30.55 -10.43
C VAL A 22 21.61 29.16 -10.99
N PRO A 23 20.97 28.78 -12.10
CA PRO A 23 21.29 27.53 -12.75
C PRO A 23 22.75 27.59 -13.18
N ILE A 24 23.59 26.83 -12.53
CA ILE A 24 24.94 26.57 -13.01
C ILE A 24 24.76 25.73 -14.27
N PRO A 25 25.18 26.21 -15.45
CA PRO A 25 25.17 25.38 -16.64
C PRO A 25 26.22 24.28 -16.41
N TRP A 26 25.77 23.11 -15.97
CA TRP A 26 26.61 21.92 -15.94
C TRP A 26 26.89 21.58 -17.41
N ALA A 27 28.07 21.98 -17.88
CA ALA A 27 28.59 21.42 -19.10
C ALA A 27 28.78 19.92 -18.87
N TYR A 28 27.90 19.12 -19.46
CA TYR A 28 28.00 17.66 -19.49
C TYR A 28 29.36 17.32 -20.14
N THR A 29 30.27 16.79 -19.35
CA THR A 29 31.46 16.17 -19.92
C THR A 29 31.03 14.78 -20.36
N GLN A 30 30.98 14.47 -21.62
CA GLN A 30 30.71 13.16 -22.23
C GLN A 30 31.73 12.08 -21.80
N ASP A 31 32.59 12.38 -20.86
CA ASP A 31 33.74 11.55 -20.42
C ASP A 31 33.54 10.86 -19.06
N GLU A 32 32.38 10.99 -18.38
CA GLU A 32 32.15 10.19 -17.19
C GLU A 32 31.90 8.72 -17.59
N PRO A 33 32.63 7.77 -16.96
CA PRO A 33 32.39 6.37 -17.24
C PRO A 33 30.93 5.98 -16.87
N PRO A 34 30.33 5.02 -17.57
CA PRO A 34 29.01 4.54 -17.24
C PRO A 34 28.91 4.08 -15.78
N VAL A 35 27.77 4.39 -15.13
CA VAL A 35 27.48 3.86 -13.82
C VAL A 35 27.37 2.34 -13.91
N GLN A 36 28.10 1.63 -13.08
CA GLN A 36 28.05 0.18 -13.04
C GLN A 36 26.87 -0.28 -12.21
N VAL A 37 25.95 -1.02 -12.85
CA VAL A 37 24.81 -1.66 -12.21
C VAL A 37 25.03 -3.17 -12.24
N SER A 38 25.13 -3.79 -11.07
CA SER A 38 25.26 -5.25 -10.96
C SER A 38 23.96 -5.88 -10.51
N VAL A 39 23.48 -6.91 -11.23
CA VAL A 39 22.31 -7.71 -10.90
C VAL A 39 22.72 -9.17 -10.75
N ASN A 40 22.38 -9.80 -9.62
CA ASN A 40 22.76 -11.17 -9.30
C ASN A 40 21.55 -11.99 -8.83
N ALA A 41 21.02 -12.83 -9.69
CA ALA A 41 19.88 -13.69 -9.36
C ALA A 41 20.22 -14.83 -8.36
N GLY A 42 21.51 -15.05 -8.09
CA GLY A 42 21.95 -15.96 -7.02
C GLY A 42 21.75 -15.40 -5.60
N VAL A 43 21.64 -14.08 -5.44
CA VAL A 43 21.30 -13.43 -4.16
C VAL A 43 19.80 -13.19 -4.14
N ARG A 44 19.12 -13.86 -3.23
CA ARG A 44 17.65 -13.87 -3.17
C ARG A 44 17.16 -13.23 -1.88
N HIS A 45 16.16 -12.38 -2.00
CA HIS A 45 15.49 -11.66 -0.92
C HIS A 45 14.01 -12.08 -0.83
N GLN A 46 13.12 -11.15 -0.47
CA GLN A 46 11.71 -11.42 -0.29
C GLN A 46 11.00 -11.79 -1.61
N LYS A 47 9.93 -12.57 -1.45
CA LYS A 47 8.99 -12.87 -2.53
C LYS A 47 7.92 -11.77 -2.56
N MET A 48 7.61 -11.26 -3.74
CA MET A 48 6.63 -10.19 -3.92
C MET A 48 5.20 -10.72 -3.88
N ILE A 49 4.35 -10.03 -3.14
CA ILE A 49 2.89 -10.22 -3.13
C ILE A 49 2.26 -9.31 -4.19
N GLY A 50 2.69 -8.03 -4.27
CA GLY A 50 2.26 -7.11 -5.32
C GLY A 50 2.09 -5.67 -4.86
N GLY A 51 1.49 -4.85 -5.71
CA GLY A 51 1.09 -3.48 -5.39
C GLY A 51 -0.40 -3.31 -5.40
N GLY A 52 -0.91 -2.31 -4.71
CA GLY A 52 -2.35 -2.16 -4.59
C GLY A 52 -2.85 -0.82 -4.12
N CYS A 53 -4.14 -0.77 -3.86
CA CYS A 53 -4.85 0.36 -3.27
C CYS A 53 -6.14 -0.10 -2.59
N SER A 54 -6.85 0.81 -1.89
CA SER A 54 -8.05 0.50 -1.11
C SER A 54 -9.30 1.16 -1.68
N GLY A 55 -10.45 0.48 -1.50
CA GLY A 55 -11.80 1.00 -1.74
C GLY A 55 -12.57 1.39 -0.47
N ALA A 56 -11.90 1.52 0.66
CA ALA A 56 -12.51 1.73 1.97
C ALA A 56 -13.28 3.05 2.12
N PHE A 57 -14.19 3.11 3.09
CA PHE A 57 -14.96 4.29 3.51
C PHE A 57 -15.86 4.91 2.43
N GLY A 58 -16.45 4.08 1.57
CA GLY A 58 -17.43 4.51 0.58
C GLY A 58 -16.82 5.14 -0.68
N VAL A 59 -15.48 5.27 -0.80
CA VAL A 59 -14.85 5.74 -2.04
C VAL A 59 -15.08 4.77 -3.21
N ALA A 60 -15.31 3.49 -2.93
CA ALA A 60 -15.74 2.53 -3.92
C ALA A 60 -17.04 2.95 -4.61
N CYS A 61 -17.98 3.63 -3.92
CA CYS A 61 -19.22 4.13 -4.49
C CYS A 61 -19.02 5.29 -5.44
N ASP A 62 -17.98 6.09 -5.27
CA ASP A 62 -17.61 7.14 -6.21
C ASP A 62 -17.20 6.54 -7.56
N GLN A 63 -16.40 5.48 -7.54
CA GLN A 63 -15.96 4.78 -8.75
C GLN A 63 -17.10 3.98 -9.38
N THR A 64 -17.90 3.26 -8.59
CA THR A 64 -18.87 2.28 -9.11
C THR A 64 -20.20 2.85 -9.54
N GLY A 65 -20.31 4.17 -9.70
CA GLY A 65 -21.36 4.82 -10.47
C GLY A 65 -22.51 5.43 -9.69
N ALA A 66 -22.49 5.41 -8.37
CA ALA A 66 -23.51 6.13 -7.60
C ALA A 66 -23.39 7.66 -7.76
N ARG A 67 -22.22 8.16 -8.18
CA ARG A 67 -21.87 9.59 -8.20
C ARG A 67 -21.30 10.11 -9.52
N GLY A 68 -21.54 9.47 -10.64
CA GLY A 68 -21.35 10.13 -11.91
C GLY A 68 -20.47 9.52 -12.98
N LEU A 69 -19.78 8.40 -12.76
CA LEU A 69 -19.10 7.71 -13.84
C LEU A 69 -20.05 6.84 -14.64
N SER A 70 -19.97 6.91 -15.97
CA SER A 70 -20.62 5.94 -16.85
C SER A 70 -20.00 4.54 -16.65
N PRO A 71 -20.72 3.45 -16.99
CA PRO A 71 -20.17 2.10 -16.89
C PRO A 71 -18.85 1.93 -17.64
N GLU A 72 -18.67 2.58 -18.78
CA GLU A 72 -17.44 2.55 -19.58
C GLU A 72 -16.29 3.20 -18.82
N ASN A 73 -16.49 4.38 -18.21
CA ASN A 73 -15.46 5.07 -17.45
C ASN A 73 -15.15 4.36 -16.12
N GLN A 74 -16.14 3.71 -15.49
CA GLN A 74 -15.89 2.85 -14.33
C GLN A 74 -14.92 1.73 -14.68
N GLN A 75 -15.14 1.05 -15.83
CA GLN A 75 -14.27 -0.01 -16.28
C GLN A 75 -12.90 0.52 -16.68
N LEU A 76 -12.80 1.67 -17.35
CA LEU A 76 -11.53 2.30 -17.69
C LEU A 76 -10.69 2.64 -16.45
N VAL A 77 -11.28 3.14 -15.38
CA VAL A 77 -10.56 3.39 -14.12
C VAL A 77 -10.01 2.07 -13.56
N SER A 78 -10.79 1.00 -13.57
CA SER A 78 -10.33 -0.33 -13.14
C SER A 78 -9.20 -0.85 -14.03
N GLU A 79 -9.27 -0.64 -15.35
CA GLU A 79 -8.18 -1.00 -16.27
C GLU A 79 -6.90 -0.20 -15.97
N TYR A 80 -7.01 1.12 -15.76
CA TYR A 80 -5.83 1.92 -15.39
C TYR A 80 -5.15 1.42 -14.12
N LEU A 81 -5.92 1.00 -13.12
CA LEU A 81 -5.39 0.52 -11.85
C LEU A 81 -4.83 -0.92 -11.96
N PHE A 82 -5.63 -1.86 -12.44
CA PHE A 82 -5.40 -3.29 -12.23
C PHE A 82 -4.93 -4.06 -13.46
N ASN A 83 -5.12 -3.54 -14.69
CA ASN A 83 -4.61 -4.20 -15.88
C ASN A 83 -3.08 -4.27 -15.85
N GLU A 84 -2.52 -5.47 -16.08
CA GLU A 84 -1.08 -5.73 -16.00
C GLU A 84 -0.24 -4.90 -16.99
N ASN A 85 -0.85 -4.42 -18.08
CA ASN A 85 -0.18 -3.59 -19.08
C ASN A 85 -0.32 -2.07 -18.80
N LEU A 86 -1.02 -1.67 -17.74
CA LEU A 86 -1.22 -0.26 -17.33
C LEU A 86 -0.66 -0.03 -15.93
N GLY A 87 -1.48 0.08 -14.90
CA GLY A 87 -1.04 0.27 -13.52
C GLY A 87 -0.39 -0.96 -12.90
N GLY A 88 -0.81 -2.15 -13.33
CA GLY A 88 -0.25 -3.43 -12.90
C GLY A 88 -0.55 -3.79 -11.45
N LEU A 89 -1.45 -3.07 -10.77
CA LEU A 89 -1.82 -3.37 -9.40
C LEU A 89 -2.46 -4.76 -9.32
N SER A 90 -2.12 -5.49 -8.28
CA SER A 90 -2.55 -6.86 -8.08
C SER A 90 -3.19 -7.10 -6.71
N ILE A 91 -3.33 -6.06 -5.90
CA ILE A 91 -3.96 -6.12 -4.57
C ILE A 91 -5.08 -5.09 -4.50
N LEU A 92 -6.25 -5.50 -4.01
CA LEU A 92 -7.32 -4.60 -3.60
C LEU A 92 -7.63 -4.80 -2.13
N ARG A 93 -7.49 -3.74 -1.32
CA ARG A 93 -7.82 -3.75 0.10
C ARG A 93 -9.26 -3.26 0.31
N ASN A 94 -10.09 -4.09 0.92
CA ASN A 94 -11.47 -3.80 1.28
C ASN A 94 -11.61 -3.68 2.78
N ARG A 95 -12.40 -2.70 3.23
CA ARG A 95 -12.71 -2.53 4.65
C ARG A 95 -13.86 -3.44 5.08
N ILE A 96 -13.69 -4.16 6.17
CA ILE A 96 -14.78 -4.82 6.88
C ILE A 96 -15.43 -3.78 7.80
N GLY A 97 -16.68 -3.42 7.52
CA GLY A 97 -17.43 -2.44 8.31
C GLY A 97 -17.74 -2.94 9.71
N SER A 98 -18.00 -2.03 10.64
CA SER A 98 -18.17 -2.32 12.08
C SER A 98 -19.43 -1.71 12.70
N ASN A 99 -20.12 -0.82 12.00
CA ASN A 99 -21.35 -0.18 12.47
C ASN A 99 -22.58 -0.69 11.67
N PRO A 100 -23.81 -0.41 12.12
CA PRO A 100 -25.02 -0.91 11.47
C PRO A 100 -25.22 -0.44 10.01
N ASN A 101 -24.52 0.62 9.58
CA ASN A 101 -24.68 1.17 8.22
C ASN A 101 -23.71 0.53 7.21
N ASP A 102 -22.53 0.11 7.66
CA ASP A 102 -21.49 -0.44 6.77
C ASP A 102 -21.03 -1.85 7.15
N GLY A 103 -21.40 -2.34 8.35
CA GLY A 103 -21.09 -3.67 8.82
C GLY A 103 -22.13 -4.71 8.36
N ILE A 104 -21.76 -5.97 8.48
CA ILE A 104 -22.64 -7.12 8.15
C ILE A 104 -23.50 -7.58 9.33
N LEU A 105 -23.43 -6.92 10.49
CA LEU A 105 -24.22 -7.23 11.68
C LEU A 105 -25.41 -6.29 11.76
N GLY A 106 -26.64 -6.80 11.56
CA GLY A 106 -27.85 -5.98 11.55
C GLY A 106 -28.21 -5.40 12.92
N THR A 107 -28.06 -6.21 13.98
CA THR A 107 -28.28 -5.82 15.36
C THR A 107 -27.28 -6.48 16.26
N CYS A 108 -26.89 -5.78 17.34
CA CYS A 108 -26.02 -6.36 18.36
C CYS A 108 -26.71 -7.52 19.07
N PRO A 109 -26.09 -8.69 19.17
CA PRO A 109 -26.60 -9.81 19.93
C PRO A 109 -26.51 -9.53 21.44
N GLU A 110 -27.37 -10.16 22.24
CA GLU A 110 -27.39 -9.97 23.69
C GLU A 110 -26.19 -10.59 24.39
N THR A 111 -25.69 -11.72 23.86
CA THR A 111 -24.53 -12.43 24.40
C THR A 111 -23.64 -12.97 23.29
N PRO A 112 -22.35 -13.23 23.56
CA PRO A 112 -21.43 -13.83 22.59
C PRO A 112 -21.87 -15.16 21.99
N SER A 113 -22.73 -15.90 22.68
CA SER A 113 -23.27 -17.21 22.26
C SER A 113 -24.64 -17.11 21.56
N SER A 114 -25.18 -15.91 21.37
CA SER A 114 -26.42 -15.69 20.64
C SER A 114 -26.30 -16.09 19.18
N ILE A 115 -27.42 -16.42 18.53
CA ILE A 115 -27.45 -16.56 17.07
C ILE A 115 -27.36 -15.16 16.45
N PHE A 116 -26.37 -14.91 15.62
CA PHE A 116 -26.14 -13.61 14.99
C PHE A 116 -26.99 -13.48 13.73
N ASN A 117 -27.66 -12.35 13.61
CA ASN A 117 -28.41 -11.99 12.42
C ASN A 117 -27.50 -11.17 11.50
N TYR A 118 -26.85 -11.84 10.54
CA TYR A 118 -26.03 -11.18 9.56
C TYR A 118 -26.85 -10.62 8.41
N THR A 119 -26.56 -9.37 8.03
CA THR A 119 -27.05 -8.79 6.77
C THR A 119 -26.17 -9.25 5.63
N GLY A 120 -26.71 -9.27 4.40
CA GLY A 120 -25.88 -9.51 3.20
C GLY A 120 -25.03 -8.29 2.83
N LEU A 121 -24.10 -8.49 1.90
CA LEU A 121 -23.35 -7.38 1.30
C LEU A 121 -24.29 -6.48 0.52
N GLY A 122 -24.11 -5.17 0.65
CA GLY A 122 -24.89 -4.17 -0.07
C GLY A 122 -24.22 -3.72 -1.37
N THR A 123 -24.94 -2.89 -2.10
CA THR A 123 -24.52 -2.38 -3.42
C THR A 123 -24.47 -0.86 -3.52
N ASN A 124 -24.70 -0.15 -2.43
CA ASN A 124 -24.68 1.31 -2.37
C ASN A 124 -24.10 1.84 -1.06
N ASP A 125 -23.94 3.16 -0.93
CA ASP A 125 -23.23 3.85 0.16
C ASP A 125 -23.82 3.62 1.56
N SER A 126 -25.11 3.28 1.63
CA SER A 126 -25.83 3.13 2.91
C SER A 126 -26.08 1.67 3.29
N THR A 127 -25.38 0.76 2.62
CA THR A 127 -25.52 -0.68 2.87
C THR A 127 -24.18 -1.28 3.28
N ALA A 128 -24.24 -2.47 3.90
CA ALA A 128 -23.06 -3.21 4.25
C ALA A 128 -22.09 -3.27 3.06
N ASP A 129 -20.80 -3.11 3.36
CA ASP A 129 -19.70 -3.16 2.40
C ASP A 129 -19.54 -1.91 1.49
N SER A 130 -20.40 -0.90 1.59
CA SER A 130 -20.19 0.43 0.94
C SER A 130 -19.70 0.36 -0.52
N CYS A 131 -20.38 -0.39 -1.39
CA CYS A 131 -20.03 -0.62 -2.80
C CYS A 131 -18.75 -1.39 -3.11
N GLN A 132 -17.99 -1.85 -2.12
CA GLN A 132 -16.71 -2.53 -2.35
C GLN A 132 -16.87 -3.85 -3.11
N LEU A 133 -17.98 -4.58 -2.91
CA LEU A 133 -18.30 -5.75 -3.70
C LEU A 133 -18.31 -5.45 -5.21
N LYS A 134 -18.97 -4.34 -5.61
CA LYS A 134 -19.05 -3.95 -7.02
C LYS A 134 -17.69 -3.51 -7.56
N LEU A 135 -16.93 -2.73 -6.78
CA LEU A 135 -15.56 -2.36 -7.12
C LEU A 135 -14.69 -3.60 -7.34
N THR A 136 -14.76 -4.57 -6.42
CA THR A 136 -14.00 -5.81 -6.51
C THR A 136 -14.36 -6.61 -7.77
N GLN A 137 -15.65 -6.70 -8.11
CA GLN A 137 -16.09 -7.36 -9.35
C GLN A 137 -15.54 -6.68 -10.60
N GLN A 138 -15.54 -5.34 -10.65
CA GLN A 138 -14.95 -4.59 -11.77
C GLN A 138 -13.43 -4.74 -11.85
N ALA A 139 -12.75 -4.72 -10.70
CA ALA A 139 -11.31 -4.94 -10.63
C ALA A 139 -10.91 -6.35 -11.10
N LEU A 140 -11.70 -7.37 -10.77
CA LEU A 140 -11.50 -8.76 -11.23
C LEU A 140 -11.73 -8.94 -12.75
N ILE A 141 -12.49 -8.07 -13.41
CA ILE A 141 -12.58 -8.04 -14.88
C ILE A 141 -11.24 -7.58 -15.48
N ALA A 142 -10.62 -6.54 -14.89
CA ALA A 142 -9.34 -6.01 -15.33
C ALA A 142 -8.15 -6.92 -14.95
N ASN A 143 -8.24 -7.61 -13.80
CA ASN A 143 -7.24 -8.55 -13.30
C ASN A 143 -7.91 -9.74 -12.58
N PRO A 144 -8.10 -10.88 -13.24
CA PRO A 144 -8.75 -12.06 -12.64
C PRO A 144 -7.96 -12.67 -11.46
N ASP A 145 -6.66 -12.45 -11.39
CA ASP A 145 -5.75 -12.99 -10.37
C ASP A 145 -5.54 -12.03 -9.18
N LEU A 146 -6.46 -11.09 -8.99
CA LEU A 146 -6.36 -10.05 -7.96
C LEU A 146 -6.34 -10.67 -6.56
N PHE A 147 -5.38 -10.25 -5.75
CA PHE A 147 -5.28 -10.60 -4.33
C PHE A 147 -6.19 -9.67 -3.51
N ILE A 148 -7.23 -10.22 -2.89
CA ILE A 148 -8.19 -9.44 -2.10
C ILE A 148 -7.78 -9.48 -0.63
N TYR A 149 -7.47 -8.31 -0.08
CA TYR A 149 -7.22 -8.10 1.34
C TYR A 149 -8.46 -7.50 1.99
N ALA A 150 -9.10 -8.23 2.91
CA ALA A 150 -10.22 -7.74 3.72
C ALA A 150 -9.72 -7.41 5.12
N ASP A 151 -9.87 -6.16 5.56
CA ASP A 151 -9.32 -5.67 6.81
C ASP A 151 -10.35 -4.89 7.63
N ALA A 152 -10.31 -5.03 8.96
CA ALA A 152 -11.25 -4.40 9.88
C ALA A 152 -10.60 -3.28 10.70
N TRP A 153 -11.17 -2.07 10.61
CA TRP A 153 -10.75 -0.92 11.43
C TRP A 153 -11.20 -1.03 12.88
N SER A 154 -12.25 -1.79 13.13
CA SER A 154 -12.81 -2.02 14.48
C SER A 154 -13.68 -3.26 14.48
N ALA A 155 -13.83 -3.88 15.64
CA ALA A 155 -14.94 -4.77 15.92
C ALA A 155 -16.25 -3.97 16.03
N PRO A 156 -17.44 -4.60 15.82
CA PRO A 156 -18.71 -4.00 16.19
C PRO A 156 -18.70 -3.46 17.60
N GLY A 157 -19.22 -2.25 17.83
CA GLY A 157 -19.13 -1.56 19.11
C GLY A 157 -19.60 -2.40 20.31
N CYS A 158 -20.63 -3.24 20.14
CA CYS A 158 -21.11 -4.09 21.21
C CYS A 158 -20.14 -5.23 21.62
N PHE A 159 -19.08 -5.46 20.86
CA PHE A 159 -18.00 -6.41 21.23
C PHE A 159 -16.86 -5.72 21.97
N LYS A 160 -16.94 -4.40 22.17
CA LYS A 160 -15.85 -3.56 22.69
C LYS A 160 -16.16 -2.96 24.05
N THR A 161 -15.09 -2.54 24.75
CA THR A 161 -15.16 -1.95 26.10
C THR A 161 -15.91 -0.62 26.15
N ASP A 162 -15.92 0.15 25.08
CA ASP A 162 -16.50 1.48 24.96
C ASP A 162 -17.86 1.50 24.26
N ALA A 163 -18.37 0.34 23.87
CA ALA A 163 -19.66 0.15 23.19
C ALA A 163 -19.84 0.97 21.89
N THR A 164 -18.75 1.38 21.27
CA THR A 164 -18.72 2.08 19.99
C THR A 164 -17.66 1.48 19.07
N ASP A 165 -17.82 1.64 17.75
CA ASP A 165 -16.79 1.26 16.77
C ASP A 165 -15.72 2.34 16.56
N LYS A 166 -15.74 3.42 17.34
CA LYS A 166 -14.80 4.56 17.30
C LYS A 166 -14.08 4.71 18.63
N ASN A 167 -13.19 5.71 18.73
CA ASN A 167 -12.49 6.12 19.95
C ASN A 167 -11.53 5.07 20.53
N GLY A 168 -10.97 4.18 19.71
CA GLY A 168 -10.14 3.09 20.23
C GLY A 168 -10.97 2.05 20.97
N GLY A 169 -10.64 1.79 22.23
CA GLY A 169 -11.27 0.75 23.04
C GLY A 169 -10.81 -0.66 22.66
N LEU A 170 -10.94 -1.61 23.58
CA LEU A 170 -10.46 -2.97 23.42
C LEU A 170 -11.57 -3.93 23.04
N ILE A 171 -11.25 -5.00 22.31
CA ILE A 171 -12.16 -6.14 22.20
C ILE A 171 -12.37 -6.78 23.57
N CYS A 172 -13.61 -7.05 23.93
CA CYS A 172 -13.92 -7.69 25.21
C CYS A 172 -13.43 -9.14 25.21
N GLY A 173 -12.63 -9.50 26.22
CA GLY A 173 -12.01 -10.82 26.38
C GLY A 173 -10.50 -10.82 26.23
N VAL A 174 -9.89 -9.75 25.66
CA VAL A 174 -8.43 -9.58 25.73
C VAL A 174 -8.00 -9.04 27.09
N ARG A 175 -6.74 -9.21 27.44
CA ARG A 175 -6.17 -8.68 28.70
C ARG A 175 -6.42 -7.19 28.81
N GLY A 176 -6.79 -6.74 30.00
CA GLY A 176 -7.08 -5.34 30.29
C GLY A 176 -8.48 -4.86 29.87
N SER A 177 -9.26 -5.64 29.14
CA SER A 177 -10.60 -5.23 28.71
C SER A 177 -11.61 -5.12 29.84
N ASN A 178 -11.42 -5.86 30.96
CA ASN A 178 -12.30 -5.85 32.15
C ASN A 178 -13.81 -6.05 31.83
N CYS A 179 -14.15 -6.68 30.73
CA CYS A 179 -15.52 -6.98 30.35
C CYS A 179 -16.06 -8.17 31.15
N THR A 180 -17.38 -8.22 31.31
CA THR A 180 -18.07 -9.36 31.96
C THR A 180 -18.23 -10.56 31.02
N GLN A 181 -18.12 -10.35 29.72
CA GLN A 181 -18.28 -11.37 28.68
C GLN A 181 -17.07 -11.34 27.72
N ASP A 182 -16.72 -12.52 27.20
CA ASP A 182 -15.65 -12.67 26.19
C ASP A 182 -16.26 -12.67 24.78
N TRP A 183 -15.93 -11.66 23.98
CA TRP A 183 -16.45 -11.47 22.63
C TRP A 183 -15.46 -11.87 21.53
N ARG A 184 -14.29 -12.39 21.88
CA ARG A 184 -13.25 -12.71 20.90
C ARG A 184 -13.72 -13.74 19.85
N GLN A 185 -14.41 -14.81 20.28
CA GLN A 185 -14.94 -15.80 19.34
C GLN A 185 -16.02 -15.20 18.43
N ALA A 186 -16.90 -14.38 18.98
CA ALA A 186 -17.93 -13.69 18.21
C ALA A 186 -17.34 -12.76 17.13
N TYR A 187 -16.26 -12.08 17.47
CA TYR A 187 -15.55 -11.22 16.49
C TYR A 187 -14.83 -12.06 15.43
N ALA A 188 -14.19 -13.16 15.79
CA ALA A 188 -13.59 -14.08 14.82
C ALA A 188 -14.64 -14.64 13.85
N ASP A 189 -15.81 -15.05 14.37
CA ASP A 189 -16.92 -15.55 13.54
C ASP A 189 -17.49 -14.46 12.61
N TYR A 190 -17.56 -13.21 13.08
CA TYR A 190 -17.95 -12.05 12.27
C TYR A 190 -17.00 -11.83 11.07
N LEU A 191 -15.70 -11.85 11.31
CA LEU A 191 -14.69 -11.70 10.26
C LEU A 191 -14.75 -12.85 9.24
N VAL A 192 -14.86 -14.08 9.69
CA VAL A 192 -15.04 -15.26 8.83
C VAL A 192 -16.35 -15.18 8.05
N GLN A 193 -17.43 -14.65 8.64
CA GLN A 193 -18.70 -14.48 7.94
C GLN A 193 -18.61 -13.47 6.80
N TYR A 194 -17.83 -12.38 6.94
CA TYR A 194 -17.57 -11.44 5.84
C TYR A 194 -16.91 -12.18 4.66
N VAL A 195 -15.91 -12.99 4.91
CA VAL A 195 -15.24 -13.80 3.87
C VAL A 195 -16.25 -14.73 3.17
N LYS A 196 -17.11 -15.43 3.93
CA LYS A 196 -18.16 -16.29 3.37
C LYS A 196 -19.11 -15.54 2.44
N LEU A 197 -19.47 -14.30 2.78
CA LEU A 197 -20.35 -13.47 1.95
C LEU A 197 -19.71 -13.12 0.60
N TYR A 198 -18.40 -12.84 0.59
CA TYR A 198 -17.64 -12.63 -0.64
C TYR A 198 -17.55 -13.90 -1.49
N GLU A 199 -17.27 -15.04 -0.87
CA GLU A 199 -17.23 -16.34 -1.55
C GLU A 199 -18.58 -16.74 -2.18
N GLN A 200 -19.71 -16.42 -1.52
CA GLN A 200 -21.04 -16.60 -2.11
C GLN A 200 -21.26 -15.76 -3.37
N LYS A 201 -20.44 -14.73 -3.60
CA LYS A 201 -20.42 -13.92 -4.81
C LYS A 201 -19.34 -14.37 -5.81
N GLY A 202 -18.67 -15.49 -5.56
CA GLY A 202 -17.60 -16.02 -6.40
C GLY A 202 -16.26 -15.31 -6.24
N ILE A 203 -16.07 -14.54 -5.16
CA ILE A 203 -14.86 -13.77 -4.91
C ILE A 203 -14.06 -14.42 -3.77
N ASN A 204 -12.82 -14.77 -4.07
CA ASN A 204 -11.90 -15.34 -3.10
C ASN A 204 -11.16 -14.23 -2.33
N VAL A 205 -11.38 -14.12 -1.01
CA VAL A 205 -10.56 -13.27 -0.13
C VAL A 205 -9.26 -14.01 0.17
N SER A 206 -8.13 -13.35 -0.03
CA SER A 206 -6.78 -13.96 0.09
C SER A 206 -6.13 -13.68 1.44
N LEU A 207 -6.39 -12.50 2.03
CA LEU A 207 -5.83 -12.05 3.30
C LEU A 207 -6.94 -11.44 4.16
N LEU A 208 -6.97 -11.80 5.44
CA LEU A 208 -7.94 -11.31 6.42
C LEU A 208 -7.22 -10.61 7.56
N GLY A 209 -7.54 -9.32 7.76
CA GLY A 209 -7.04 -8.49 8.86
C GLY A 209 -8.12 -8.18 9.89
N ALA A 210 -7.70 -8.08 11.13
CA ALA A 210 -8.57 -7.80 12.27
C ALA A 210 -8.25 -6.48 12.96
N PHE A 211 -7.19 -5.82 12.52
CA PHE A 211 -6.64 -4.60 13.12
C PHE A 211 -6.29 -3.60 12.03
N ASN A 212 -6.57 -2.34 12.25
CA ASN A 212 -6.07 -1.21 11.50
C ASN A 212 -5.68 -0.11 12.47
N GLU A 213 -4.41 0.30 12.40
CA GLU A 213 -3.82 1.33 13.26
C GLU A 213 -4.15 1.13 14.75
N PRO A 214 -3.86 -0.05 15.32
CA PRO A 214 -4.23 -0.35 16.72
C PRO A 214 -3.47 0.50 17.74
N ASP A 215 -2.49 1.27 17.30
CA ASP A 215 -1.71 2.26 18.05
C ASP A 215 -2.25 3.71 17.88
N PHE A 216 -3.44 3.89 17.22
CA PHE A 216 -4.06 5.19 16.97
C PHE A 216 -5.59 5.14 17.13
N ASN A 217 -6.16 6.06 17.91
CA ASN A 217 -7.58 6.08 18.27
C ASN A 217 -8.32 7.36 17.83
N PRO A 218 -8.63 7.49 16.54
CA PRO A 218 -9.42 8.58 16.02
C PRO A 218 -10.88 8.54 16.53
N VAL A 219 -11.44 9.73 16.79
CA VAL A 219 -12.85 9.88 17.24
C VAL A 219 -13.83 9.98 16.06
N SER A 220 -13.34 10.22 14.84
CA SER A 220 -14.16 10.53 13.67
C SER A 220 -14.54 9.29 12.85
N TYR A 221 -13.76 8.21 12.89
CA TYR A 221 -13.99 6.98 12.16
C TYR A 221 -13.72 5.75 13.03
N ALA A 222 -14.00 4.57 12.49
CA ALA A 222 -13.84 3.30 13.20
C ALA A 222 -12.38 3.07 13.62
N SER A 223 -12.19 2.68 14.88
CA SER A 223 -10.88 2.39 15.47
C SER A 223 -10.99 1.43 16.65
N MET A 224 -9.93 0.70 16.91
CA MET A 224 -9.84 -0.26 18.00
C MET A 224 -8.39 -0.40 18.46
N ASP A 225 -8.15 -0.17 19.76
CA ASP A 225 -6.82 -0.26 20.34
C ASP A 225 -6.36 -1.72 20.50
N SER A 226 -5.07 -1.93 20.30
CA SER A 226 -4.41 -3.19 20.66
C SER A 226 -2.90 -3.00 20.76
N ASP A 227 -2.29 -3.51 21.80
CA ASP A 227 -0.86 -3.80 21.84
C ASP A 227 -0.59 -5.24 21.31
N GLY A 228 0.67 -5.65 21.24
CA GLY A 228 1.02 -6.98 20.76
C GLY A 228 0.59 -8.11 21.68
N TYR A 229 0.46 -7.84 22.98
CA TYR A 229 -0.05 -8.82 23.96
C TYR A 229 -1.55 -9.05 23.80
N GLN A 230 -2.30 -7.98 23.55
CA GLN A 230 -3.76 -8.03 23.29
C GLN A 230 -4.05 -8.63 21.92
N ALA A 231 -3.24 -8.29 20.92
CA ALA A 231 -3.30 -8.92 19.59
C ALA A 231 -3.12 -10.44 19.69
N LYS A 232 -2.17 -10.92 20.52
CA LYS A 232 -2.01 -12.35 20.80
C LYS A 232 -3.27 -12.96 21.38
N ASP A 233 -3.88 -12.32 22.37
CA ASP A 233 -5.09 -12.85 23.02
C ASP A 233 -6.27 -12.99 22.05
N PHE A 234 -6.33 -12.15 21.00
CA PHE A 234 -7.34 -12.27 19.96
C PHE A 234 -6.92 -13.25 18.85
N LEU A 235 -5.70 -13.17 18.37
CA LEU A 235 -5.22 -14.02 17.27
C LEU A 235 -5.20 -15.51 17.63
N GLU A 236 -5.03 -15.89 18.91
CA GLU A 236 -5.13 -17.28 19.33
C GLU A 236 -6.54 -17.87 19.14
N ILE A 237 -7.56 -17.03 19.00
CA ILE A 237 -8.94 -17.40 18.65
C ILE A 237 -9.17 -17.29 17.13
N LEU A 238 -8.77 -16.17 16.53
CA LEU A 238 -9.00 -15.90 15.11
C LEU A 238 -8.25 -16.88 14.20
N TYR A 239 -6.95 -17.07 14.44
CA TYR A 239 -6.10 -17.87 13.55
C TYR A 239 -6.62 -19.30 13.37
N PRO A 240 -6.89 -20.08 14.43
CA PRO A 240 -7.44 -21.42 14.28
C PRO A 240 -8.87 -21.41 13.70
N ALA A 241 -9.68 -20.38 13.97
CA ALA A 241 -11.01 -20.26 13.36
C ALA A 241 -10.91 -20.07 11.83
N VAL A 242 -10.01 -19.22 11.37
CA VAL A 242 -9.72 -19.00 9.94
C VAL A 242 -9.18 -20.28 9.29
N LYS A 243 -8.18 -20.91 9.89
CA LYS A 243 -7.56 -22.14 9.32
C LYS A 243 -8.51 -23.34 9.33
N LYS A 244 -9.44 -23.41 10.29
CA LYS A 244 -10.53 -24.40 10.28
C LYS A 244 -11.53 -24.15 9.16
N TYR A 245 -11.82 -22.89 8.86
CA TYR A 245 -12.71 -22.52 7.77
C TYR A 245 -12.06 -22.77 6.40
N ARG A 246 -10.86 -22.20 6.19
CA ARG A 246 -10.11 -22.32 4.93
C ARG A 246 -8.60 -22.20 5.18
N THR A 247 -7.86 -23.26 4.88
CA THR A 247 -6.43 -23.39 5.23
C THR A 247 -5.53 -22.43 4.47
N ASP A 248 -5.91 -22.03 3.25
CA ASP A 248 -5.18 -21.12 2.38
C ASP A 248 -5.54 -19.64 2.61
N LEU A 249 -6.60 -19.33 3.36
CA LEU A 249 -6.89 -17.96 3.78
C LEU A 249 -5.81 -17.50 4.76
N GLN A 250 -5.09 -16.45 4.37
CA GLN A 250 -4.02 -15.86 5.20
C GLN A 250 -4.60 -14.91 6.26
N VAL A 251 -3.90 -14.76 7.36
CA VAL A 251 -4.22 -13.81 8.44
C VAL A 251 -3.11 -12.77 8.52
N SER A 252 -3.47 -11.48 8.55
CA SER A 252 -2.52 -10.39 8.75
C SER A 252 -2.41 -9.97 10.22
N CYS A 253 -1.30 -9.34 10.56
CA CYS A 253 -1.07 -8.58 11.78
C CYS A 253 -0.02 -7.50 11.54
N CYS A 254 -0.20 -6.27 11.98
CA CYS A 254 -1.36 -5.71 12.68
C CYS A 254 -1.72 -4.33 12.12
N ASP A 255 -1.21 -3.92 10.95
CA ASP A 255 -1.48 -2.62 10.29
C ASP A 255 -1.20 -1.42 11.21
N ALA A 256 -0.10 -1.44 11.97
CA ALA A 256 0.29 -0.31 12.81
C ALA A 256 0.63 0.93 11.98
N THR A 257 0.47 2.11 12.57
CA THR A 257 0.64 3.41 11.88
C THR A 257 2.02 3.65 11.26
N GLY A 258 3.01 2.86 11.59
CA GLY A 258 4.36 2.97 11.04
C GLY A 258 5.21 1.73 11.22
N ALA A 259 6.28 1.62 10.45
CA ALA A 259 7.19 0.48 10.48
C ALA A 259 7.81 0.21 11.87
N ARG A 260 8.09 1.27 12.65
CA ARG A 260 8.61 1.14 14.01
C ARG A 260 7.55 0.65 14.98
N GLN A 261 6.34 1.16 14.86
CA GLN A 261 5.18 0.78 15.66
C GLN A 261 4.86 -0.70 15.45
N GLU A 262 4.80 -1.14 14.20
CA GLU A 262 4.59 -2.55 13.88
C GLU A 262 5.68 -3.45 14.47
N ARG A 263 6.96 -3.06 14.42
CA ARG A 263 8.03 -3.83 15.07
C ARG A 263 7.82 -3.98 16.57
N THR A 264 7.26 -2.96 17.23
CA THR A 264 6.93 -3.02 18.67
C THR A 264 5.82 -4.02 18.93
N ILE A 265 4.73 -3.95 18.16
CA ILE A 265 3.60 -4.86 18.28
C ILE A 265 4.03 -6.32 18.01
N LEU A 266 4.80 -6.55 16.94
CA LEU A 266 5.31 -7.89 16.62
C LEU A 266 6.25 -8.44 17.70
N TYR A 267 7.10 -7.58 18.30
CA TYR A 267 7.96 -7.99 19.41
C TYR A 267 7.13 -8.43 20.62
N GLU A 268 6.14 -7.66 21.04
CA GLU A 268 5.25 -7.98 22.15
C GLU A 268 4.42 -9.25 21.87
N LEU A 269 3.91 -9.39 20.64
CA LEU A 269 3.21 -10.58 20.17
C LEU A 269 4.10 -11.82 20.28
N GLU A 270 5.35 -11.74 19.86
CA GLU A 270 6.32 -12.83 19.96
C GLU A 270 6.62 -13.17 21.44
N GLN A 271 6.84 -12.16 22.29
CA GLN A 271 7.05 -12.37 23.74
C GLN A 271 5.85 -13.06 24.40
N ALA A 272 4.63 -12.83 23.90
CA ALA A 272 3.42 -13.50 24.34
C ALA A 272 3.24 -14.92 23.76
N GLY A 273 4.15 -15.37 22.88
CA GLY A 273 4.07 -16.68 22.21
C GLY A 273 3.19 -16.69 20.96
N GLY A 274 2.86 -15.51 20.40
CA GLY A 274 1.96 -15.35 19.26
C GLY A 274 2.64 -15.30 17.89
N GLY A 275 3.96 -15.45 17.80
CA GLY A 275 4.72 -15.22 16.55
C GLY A 275 4.39 -16.15 15.37
N LYS A 276 3.50 -17.13 15.56
CA LYS A 276 2.97 -18.02 14.51
C LYS A 276 1.45 -17.91 14.32
N LEU A 277 0.83 -16.89 14.88
CA LEU A 277 -0.62 -16.67 14.80
C LEU A 277 -1.02 -15.69 13.68
N TYR A 278 -0.13 -15.43 12.73
CA TYR A 278 -0.37 -14.66 11.52
C TYR A 278 0.49 -15.21 10.37
N ASP A 279 0.11 -14.89 9.14
CA ASP A 279 0.82 -15.34 7.92
C ASP A 279 1.55 -14.17 7.23
N VAL A 280 1.09 -12.91 7.41
CA VAL A 280 1.68 -11.70 6.82
C VAL A 280 1.72 -10.62 7.89
N ALA A 281 2.91 -10.04 8.14
CA ALA A 281 3.03 -8.81 8.92
C ALA A 281 2.60 -7.62 8.06
N THR A 282 1.76 -6.73 8.59
CA THR A 282 1.21 -5.61 7.84
C THR A 282 1.42 -4.29 8.58
N TRP A 283 1.76 -3.22 7.85
CA TRP A 283 2.11 -1.95 8.45
C TRP A 283 1.80 -0.77 7.51
N HIS A 284 1.65 0.43 8.08
CA HIS A 284 1.45 1.68 7.37
C HIS A 284 2.72 2.54 7.39
N ASN A 285 2.82 3.53 6.50
CA ASN A 285 4.00 4.37 6.40
C ASN A 285 3.75 5.83 6.88
N TYR A 286 2.87 6.05 7.88
CA TYR A 286 2.54 7.40 8.37
C TYR A 286 3.48 7.89 9.47
N GLN A 287 3.75 7.08 10.49
CA GLN A 287 4.46 7.51 11.70
C GLN A 287 5.97 7.26 11.64
N SER A 288 6.41 6.31 10.86
CA SER A 288 7.83 5.98 10.71
C SER A 288 8.13 5.22 9.43
N ASN A 289 9.25 5.56 8.82
CA ASN A 289 9.70 4.99 7.56
C ASN A 289 10.28 3.57 7.70
N PRO A 290 10.38 2.81 6.60
CA PRO A 290 11.11 1.55 6.55
C PRO A 290 12.62 1.79 6.71
N GLU A 291 13.22 1.30 7.79
CA GLU A 291 14.64 1.51 8.09
C GLU A 291 15.45 0.21 8.13
N ARG A 292 14.78 -0.91 8.36
CA ARG A 292 15.40 -2.24 8.51
C ARG A 292 14.36 -3.34 8.39
N PRO A 293 14.75 -4.59 8.10
CA PRO A 293 13.84 -5.72 8.04
C PRO A 293 13.04 -5.94 9.33
N PHE A 294 11.86 -6.52 9.20
CA PHE A 294 11.03 -6.94 10.31
C PHE A 294 11.49 -8.31 10.84
N ASN A 295 11.37 -8.51 12.14
CA ASN A 295 11.55 -9.84 12.74
C ASN A 295 10.20 -10.59 12.71
N THR A 296 9.89 -11.23 11.60
CA THR A 296 8.65 -11.95 11.34
C THR A 296 8.80 -13.48 11.37
N GLN A 297 9.93 -14.00 11.85
CA GLN A 297 10.24 -15.43 11.82
C GLN A 297 10.09 -16.09 10.43
N GLY A 298 10.29 -15.30 9.37
CA GLY A 298 10.21 -15.74 7.97
C GLY A 298 8.89 -15.48 7.27
N GLN A 299 7.87 -14.96 7.96
CA GLN A 299 6.67 -14.48 7.28
C GLN A 299 6.98 -13.21 6.47
N PRO A 300 6.33 -13.01 5.30
CA PRO A 300 6.44 -11.78 4.53
C PRO A 300 5.88 -10.59 5.30
N ASN A 301 6.34 -9.40 4.96
CA ASN A 301 5.71 -8.16 5.40
C ASN A 301 5.17 -7.36 4.21
N LEU A 302 4.09 -6.62 4.44
CA LEU A 302 3.39 -5.84 3.43
C LEU A 302 3.09 -4.44 3.98
N GLU A 303 3.49 -3.41 3.28
CA GLU A 303 2.98 -2.07 3.51
C GLU A 303 1.59 -1.99 2.91
N THR A 304 0.59 -1.64 3.72
CA THR A 304 -0.83 -1.80 3.40
C THR A 304 -1.61 -0.52 3.28
N GLU A 305 -0.98 0.62 3.68
CA GLU A 305 -1.63 1.91 3.58
C GLU A 305 -0.62 3.06 3.71
N TRP A 306 -0.60 3.92 2.70
CA TRP A 306 0.01 5.24 2.82
C TRP A 306 -0.59 6.25 1.86
N SER A 307 -0.65 7.50 2.30
CA SER A 307 -0.77 8.71 1.48
C SER A 307 0.19 9.76 2.03
N ASP A 308 0.62 10.68 1.18
CA ASP A 308 1.69 11.62 1.55
C ASP A 308 1.24 12.77 2.48
N GLY A 309 -0.06 12.94 2.71
CA GLY A 309 -0.63 13.97 3.59
C GLY A 309 -0.49 15.40 3.06
N SER A 310 -0.10 15.59 1.79
CA SER A 310 0.11 16.92 1.19
C SER A 310 -1.19 17.69 0.95
N GLY A 311 -2.32 17.00 0.89
CA GLY A 311 -3.62 17.57 0.56
C GLY A 311 -3.77 17.96 -0.91
N THR A 312 -2.86 17.56 -1.79
CA THR A 312 -2.81 17.95 -3.21
C THR A 312 -2.80 16.74 -4.12
N PHE A 313 -3.80 16.65 -5.01
CA PHE A 313 -3.73 15.71 -6.13
C PHE A 313 -2.72 16.22 -7.16
N ASN A 314 -1.69 15.42 -7.43
CA ASN A 314 -0.61 15.83 -8.29
C ASN A 314 -0.52 14.93 -9.54
N THR A 315 -0.43 15.57 -10.71
CA THR A 315 -0.26 14.91 -12.02
C THR A 315 1.15 15.03 -12.56
N THR A 316 2.11 15.54 -11.77
CA THR A 316 3.50 15.69 -12.15
C THR A 316 4.35 14.53 -11.65
N TRP A 317 5.44 14.26 -12.35
CA TRP A 317 6.42 13.26 -11.93
C TRP A 317 7.47 13.87 -11.00
N ASP A 318 8.11 14.95 -11.42
CA ASP A 318 9.10 15.69 -10.63
C ASP A 318 9.20 17.14 -11.17
N THR A 319 8.77 18.10 -10.37
CA THR A 319 8.83 19.53 -10.72
C THR A 319 9.34 20.36 -9.55
N THR A 320 8.93 20.05 -8.34
CA THR A 320 9.22 20.82 -7.12
C THR A 320 9.78 19.95 -5.99
N GLY A 321 9.84 18.63 -6.18
CA GLY A 321 10.28 17.66 -5.17
C GLY A 321 9.23 17.44 -4.07
N GLN A 322 7.94 17.69 -4.36
CA GLN A 322 6.86 17.45 -3.39
C GLN A 322 6.58 15.96 -3.22
N LEU A 323 6.17 15.57 -2.02
CA LEU A 323 5.85 14.18 -1.69
C LEU A 323 4.78 13.57 -2.60
N ALA A 324 3.85 14.38 -3.13
CA ALA A 324 2.80 13.94 -4.04
C ALA A 324 3.27 13.61 -5.47
N GLU A 325 4.52 13.91 -5.82
CA GLU A 325 5.07 13.68 -7.16
C GLU A 325 5.51 12.22 -7.35
N GLY A 326 5.41 11.73 -8.60
CA GLY A 326 5.65 10.33 -8.93
C GLY A 326 7.03 9.81 -8.55
N LEU A 327 8.09 10.63 -8.76
CA LEU A 327 9.48 10.27 -8.43
C LEU A 327 9.64 9.95 -6.93
N GLN A 328 9.02 10.76 -6.05
CA GLN A 328 9.12 10.55 -4.61
C GLN A 328 8.51 9.18 -4.22
N TRP A 329 7.37 8.82 -4.81
CA TRP A 329 6.73 7.52 -4.59
C TRP A 329 7.57 6.35 -5.10
N ALA A 330 8.26 6.52 -6.23
CA ALA A 330 9.20 5.51 -6.73
C ALA A 330 10.35 5.28 -5.73
N ILE A 331 10.88 6.35 -5.12
CA ILE A 331 11.93 6.29 -4.10
C ILE A 331 11.41 5.61 -2.82
N TYR A 332 10.23 5.98 -2.31
CA TYR A 332 9.66 5.36 -1.11
C TYR A 332 9.44 3.84 -1.27
N MET A 333 8.96 3.41 -2.43
CA MET A 333 8.83 1.97 -2.71
C MET A 333 10.18 1.29 -2.80
N HIS A 334 11.20 1.92 -3.41
CA HIS A 334 12.58 1.42 -3.39
C HIS A 334 13.05 1.18 -1.96
N ASP A 335 12.90 2.18 -1.09
CA ASP A 335 13.35 2.11 0.31
C ASP A 335 12.65 0.99 1.08
N ALA A 336 11.33 0.85 0.91
CA ALA A 336 10.56 -0.23 1.52
C ALA A 336 11.04 -1.62 1.07
N PHE A 337 11.28 -1.79 -0.23
CA PHE A 337 11.76 -3.08 -0.76
C PHE A 337 13.17 -3.41 -0.33
N VAL A 338 14.07 -2.42 -0.30
CA VAL A 338 15.50 -2.64 -0.05
C VAL A 338 15.81 -2.67 1.44
N TYR A 339 15.27 -1.74 2.23
CA TYR A 339 15.63 -1.62 3.65
C TYR A 339 14.79 -2.48 4.59
N SER A 340 13.52 -2.73 4.24
CA SER A 340 12.61 -3.52 5.09
C SER A 340 12.22 -4.88 4.52
N ASP A 341 12.75 -5.27 3.36
CA ASP A 341 12.36 -6.49 2.65
C ASP A 341 10.84 -6.60 2.47
N THR A 342 10.19 -5.46 2.18
CA THR A 342 8.73 -5.38 2.03
C THR A 342 8.28 -6.11 0.77
N SER A 343 7.27 -6.96 0.90
CA SER A 343 6.78 -7.85 -0.17
C SER A 343 5.75 -7.18 -1.09
N GLY A 344 5.35 -5.96 -0.80
CA GLY A 344 4.42 -5.18 -1.61
C GLY A 344 4.08 -3.85 -0.96
N TYR A 345 3.37 -2.98 -1.70
CA TYR A 345 3.10 -1.61 -1.29
C TYR A 345 1.73 -1.16 -1.76
N LEU A 346 0.91 -0.56 -0.87
CA LEU A 346 -0.44 -0.11 -1.17
C LEU A 346 -0.60 1.40 -0.96
N HIS A 347 -1.15 2.06 -1.97
CA HIS A 347 -1.65 3.41 -1.83
C HIS A 347 -2.97 3.42 -1.04
N TRP A 348 -3.23 4.49 -0.24
CA TRP A 348 -4.44 4.55 0.56
C TRP A 348 -5.69 4.29 -0.27
N TRP A 349 -6.15 5.20 -1.13
CA TRP A 349 -7.34 5.01 -1.95
C TRP A 349 -7.01 4.84 -3.44
N CYS A 350 -7.80 3.98 -4.10
CA CYS A 350 -7.69 3.76 -5.55
C CYS A 350 -8.15 4.97 -6.33
N ALA A 351 -9.42 5.36 -6.15
CA ALA A 351 -10.06 6.45 -6.87
C ALA A 351 -11.18 7.08 -6.05
N GLN A 352 -11.32 8.40 -6.13
CA GLN A 352 -12.35 9.14 -5.41
C GLN A 352 -12.84 10.34 -6.24
N ASN A 353 -14.12 10.67 -6.07
CA ASN A 353 -14.68 11.91 -6.58
C ASN A 353 -14.32 13.06 -5.64
N ASN A 354 -13.38 13.89 -6.05
CA ASN A 354 -12.92 15.03 -5.27
C ASN A 354 -13.54 16.34 -5.79
N THR A 355 -14.84 16.51 -5.59
CA THR A 355 -15.58 17.72 -5.98
C THR A 355 -15.75 18.73 -4.84
N GLY A 356 -14.91 18.72 -3.80
CA GLY A 356 -15.06 19.64 -2.69
C GLY A 356 -13.93 19.58 -1.67
N THR A 357 -14.02 20.42 -0.70
CA THR A 357 -13.14 20.72 0.43
C THR A 357 -12.74 19.54 1.34
N THR A 358 -12.95 18.30 0.93
CA THR A 358 -12.48 17.16 1.71
C THR A 358 -10.98 17.03 1.58
N ALA A 359 -10.29 17.19 2.68
CA ALA A 359 -8.92 16.74 2.85
C ALA A 359 -8.80 15.31 2.28
N GLY A 360 -7.90 15.09 1.33
CA GLY A 360 -7.72 13.75 0.79
C GLY A 360 -7.48 13.67 -0.71
N SER A 361 -7.23 14.79 -1.40
CA SER A 361 -6.86 14.75 -2.82
C SER A 361 -5.50 14.10 -3.07
N ASP A 362 -4.64 14.05 -2.08
CA ASP A 362 -3.38 13.32 -2.03
C ASP A 362 -3.58 11.81 -1.80
N ALA A 363 -4.69 11.43 -1.18
CA ALA A 363 -4.96 10.06 -0.77
C ALA A 363 -5.46 9.15 -1.92
N ILE A 364 -5.43 9.59 -3.17
CA ILE A 364 -5.98 8.87 -4.32
C ILE A 364 -4.99 8.75 -5.48
N LEU A 365 -5.04 7.61 -6.17
CA LEU A 365 -4.28 7.40 -7.42
C LEU A 365 -5.03 7.99 -8.63
N VAL A 366 -6.35 7.95 -8.63
CA VAL A 366 -7.20 8.45 -9.71
C VAL A 366 -8.25 9.42 -9.14
N ARG A 367 -8.26 10.64 -9.66
CA ARG A 367 -9.28 11.65 -9.34
C ARG A 367 -10.45 11.57 -10.31
N LEU A 368 -11.67 11.41 -9.76
CA LEU A 368 -12.90 11.35 -10.52
C LEU A 368 -13.59 12.71 -10.53
N ALA A 369 -14.22 13.11 -11.66
CA ALA A 369 -15.02 14.33 -11.78
C ALA A 369 -15.97 14.25 -12.97
N ASN A 370 -17.29 14.46 -12.77
CA ASN A 370 -18.30 14.65 -13.82
C ASN A 370 -18.19 13.70 -15.03
N ASN A 371 -18.17 12.40 -14.78
CA ASN A 371 -17.96 11.36 -15.80
C ASN A 371 -16.61 11.46 -16.54
N SER A 372 -15.60 11.97 -15.87
CA SER A 372 -14.21 11.98 -16.33
C SER A 372 -13.29 11.57 -15.20
N PHE A 373 -12.01 11.36 -15.51
CA PHE A 373 -11.00 11.06 -14.49
C PHE A 373 -9.61 11.56 -14.89
N GLU A 374 -8.77 11.79 -13.90
CA GLU A 374 -7.35 12.10 -14.08
C GLU A 374 -6.51 11.09 -13.29
N VAL A 375 -5.37 10.70 -13.86
CA VAL A 375 -4.45 9.74 -13.26
C VAL A 375 -3.26 10.47 -12.66
N SER A 376 -2.96 10.20 -11.39
CA SER A 376 -1.76 10.71 -10.72
C SER A 376 -0.49 10.08 -11.29
N ARG A 377 0.62 10.83 -11.34
CA ARG A 377 1.93 10.25 -11.67
C ARG A 377 2.41 9.21 -10.65
N ARG A 378 1.86 9.19 -9.46
CA ARG A 378 2.08 8.12 -8.47
C ARG A 378 1.72 6.74 -9.01
N LEU A 379 0.63 6.62 -9.79
CA LEU A 379 0.28 5.36 -10.41
C LEU A 379 1.38 4.85 -11.35
N TRP A 380 2.07 5.74 -12.04
CA TRP A 380 3.16 5.33 -12.93
C TRP A 380 4.45 4.95 -12.18
N ALA A 381 4.63 5.42 -10.94
CA ALA A 381 5.65 4.90 -10.04
C ALA A 381 5.34 3.45 -9.62
N PHE A 382 4.08 3.16 -9.25
CA PHE A 382 3.61 1.79 -9.01
C PHE A 382 3.78 0.91 -10.25
N ALA A 383 3.38 1.39 -11.43
CA ALA A 383 3.49 0.67 -12.68
C ALA A 383 4.95 0.32 -13.03
N GLY A 384 5.90 1.21 -12.73
CA GLY A 384 7.33 0.97 -12.93
C GLY A 384 7.84 -0.25 -12.18
N TYR A 385 7.21 -0.61 -11.07
CA TYR A 385 7.49 -1.85 -10.34
C TYR A 385 6.54 -2.98 -10.75
N PHE A 386 5.24 -2.83 -10.59
CA PHE A 386 4.28 -3.93 -10.52
C PHE A 386 3.77 -4.44 -11.87
N ARG A 387 3.96 -3.69 -12.95
CA ARG A 387 3.78 -4.24 -14.31
C ARG A 387 4.79 -5.34 -14.60
N PHE A 388 6.00 -5.23 -14.07
CA PHE A 388 7.16 -6.02 -14.43
C PHE A 388 7.58 -7.01 -13.33
N ALA A 389 7.47 -6.63 -12.05
CA ALA A 389 7.66 -7.50 -10.89
C ALA A 389 6.32 -8.06 -10.44
N ARG A 390 5.90 -9.16 -11.09
CA ARG A 390 4.57 -9.74 -10.88
C ARG A 390 4.48 -10.54 -9.56
N PRO A 391 3.27 -10.78 -9.02
CA PRO A 391 3.08 -11.62 -7.84
C PRO A 391 3.84 -12.94 -7.95
N GLY A 392 4.57 -13.28 -6.90
CA GLY A 392 5.43 -14.46 -6.87
C GLY A 392 6.85 -14.24 -7.38
N SER A 393 7.18 -13.09 -8.00
CA SER A 393 8.58 -12.72 -8.30
C SER A 393 9.40 -12.63 -7.01
N VAL A 394 10.70 -12.74 -7.13
CA VAL A 394 11.63 -12.63 -5.98
C VAL A 394 12.56 -11.46 -6.22
N ARG A 395 12.66 -10.55 -5.24
CA ARG A 395 13.70 -9.53 -5.30
C ARG A 395 15.06 -10.21 -5.26
N ILE A 396 15.93 -9.84 -6.20
CA ILE A 396 17.30 -10.38 -6.34
C ILE A 396 18.33 -9.31 -6.05
N GLY A 397 19.58 -9.72 -5.84
CA GLY A 397 20.67 -8.80 -5.56
C GLY A 397 20.82 -7.77 -6.68
N ALA A 398 20.83 -6.50 -6.33
CA ALA A 398 21.08 -5.38 -7.23
C ALA A 398 21.88 -4.29 -6.51
N ASN A 399 22.84 -3.69 -7.21
CA ASN A 399 23.68 -2.64 -6.66
C ASN A 399 24.11 -1.65 -7.75
N SER A 400 24.30 -0.39 -7.38
CA SER A 400 24.80 0.70 -8.23
C SER A 400 26.13 1.24 -7.70
N SER A 401 27.04 1.64 -8.61
CA SER A 401 28.25 2.34 -8.25
C SER A 401 28.06 3.83 -7.96
N ALA A 402 26.86 4.37 -8.15
CA ALA A 402 26.50 5.77 -7.88
C ALA A 402 25.35 5.85 -6.90
N GLU A 403 25.50 6.65 -5.84
CA GLU A 403 24.51 6.80 -4.76
C GLU A 403 23.18 7.39 -5.24
N ASN A 404 23.18 8.25 -6.25
CA ASN A 404 22.01 8.89 -6.85
C ASN A 404 21.37 8.07 -7.98
N MET A 405 21.73 6.79 -8.09
CA MET A 405 21.15 5.82 -9.01
C MET A 405 20.62 4.64 -8.18
N LEU A 406 19.34 4.68 -7.82
CA LEU A 406 18.72 3.63 -7.00
C LEU A 406 18.30 2.46 -7.90
N VAL A 407 18.67 1.26 -7.54
CA VAL A 407 18.44 0.07 -8.36
C VAL A 407 17.79 -1.03 -7.52
N THR A 408 16.73 -1.60 -8.04
CA THR A 408 16.15 -2.87 -7.57
C THR A 408 16.08 -3.85 -8.73
N ALA A 409 16.03 -5.15 -8.42
CA ALA A 409 15.83 -6.16 -9.46
C ALA A 409 14.94 -7.28 -8.94
N PHE A 410 14.13 -7.83 -9.86
CA PHE A 410 13.17 -8.90 -9.55
C PHE A 410 13.25 -9.99 -10.62
N GLU A 411 13.34 -11.25 -10.19
CA GLU A 411 13.21 -12.39 -11.07
C GLU A 411 11.78 -12.95 -10.96
N ASN A 412 11.05 -12.92 -12.06
CA ASN A 412 9.71 -13.48 -12.15
C ASN A 412 9.70 -15.02 -12.15
N VAL A 413 8.54 -15.60 -11.89
CA VAL A 413 8.35 -17.06 -11.86
C VAL A 413 8.74 -17.71 -13.19
N ASN A 414 8.45 -17.04 -14.31
CA ASN A 414 8.80 -17.48 -15.67
C ASN A 414 10.29 -17.24 -16.04
N GLY A 415 11.07 -16.62 -15.16
CA GLY A 415 12.50 -16.35 -15.36
C GLY A 415 12.81 -15.00 -16.02
N THR A 416 11.82 -14.22 -16.45
CA THR A 416 12.04 -12.83 -16.90
C THR A 416 12.55 -12.00 -15.75
N VAL A 417 13.31 -10.92 -16.05
CA VAL A 417 13.91 -10.05 -15.02
C VAL A 417 13.47 -8.62 -15.23
N ALA A 418 12.97 -7.99 -14.17
CA ALA A 418 12.68 -6.56 -14.12
C ALA A 418 13.74 -5.82 -13.31
N ILE A 419 14.28 -4.72 -13.86
CA ILE A 419 15.30 -3.91 -13.23
C ILE A 419 14.84 -2.44 -13.23
N PRO A 420 14.06 -2.00 -12.24
CA PRO A 420 13.78 -0.60 -12.00
C PRO A 420 15.06 0.15 -11.60
N VAL A 421 15.35 1.23 -12.33
CA VAL A 421 16.47 2.15 -12.09
C VAL A 421 15.92 3.56 -11.94
N ILE A 422 16.14 4.19 -10.80
CA ILE A 422 15.75 5.57 -10.53
C ILE A 422 16.98 6.46 -10.63
N ASN A 423 16.94 7.46 -11.50
CA ASN A 423 17.95 8.49 -11.60
C ASN A 423 17.51 9.74 -10.83
N GLU A 424 18.10 9.99 -9.67
CA GLU A 424 17.87 11.18 -8.86
C GLU A 424 18.70 12.40 -9.32
N ALA A 425 19.64 12.22 -10.25
CA ALA A 425 20.43 13.31 -10.77
C ALA A 425 19.61 14.20 -11.73
N HIS A 426 20.01 15.46 -11.86
CA HIS A 426 19.42 16.41 -12.80
C HIS A 426 20.01 16.32 -14.22
N PHE A 427 20.73 15.26 -14.54
CA PHE A 427 21.34 14.98 -15.84
C PHE A 427 21.21 13.49 -16.19
N GLU A 428 21.24 13.21 -17.48
CA GLU A 428 21.20 11.85 -18.00
C GLU A 428 22.45 11.06 -17.54
N ARG A 429 22.25 9.78 -17.22
CA ARG A 429 23.33 8.86 -16.85
C ARG A 429 23.38 7.68 -17.82
N GLN A 430 24.59 7.40 -18.31
CA GLN A 430 24.85 6.11 -18.95
C GLN A 430 24.98 5.05 -17.86
N VAL A 431 24.32 3.91 -18.03
CA VAL A 431 24.41 2.76 -17.13
C VAL A 431 24.89 1.54 -17.89
N GLU A 432 25.85 0.82 -17.34
CA GLU A 432 26.24 -0.49 -17.83
C GLU A 432 25.75 -1.54 -16.85
N VAL A 433 24.75 -2.33 -17.28
CA VAL A 433 24.08 -3.32 -16.45
C VAL A 433 24.72 -4.70 -16.64
N TYR A 434 25.24 -5.29 -15.59
CA TYR A 434 25.85 -6.63 -15.55
C TYR A 434 24.88 -7.62 -14.91
N LEU A 435 24.64 -8.74 -15.58
CA LEU A 435 23.71 -9.80 -15.19
C LEU A 435 24.50 -11.06 -14.80
N SER A 436 24.18 -11.66 -13.68
CA SER A 436 24.78 -12.91 -13.23
C SER A 436 23.74 -13.87 -12.63
N ASN A 437 23.96 -15.15 -12.80
CA ASN A 437 23.14 -16.24 -12.24
C ASN A 437 21.64 -16.20 -12.66
N CYS A 438 21.29 -15.51 -13.74
CA CYS A 438 19.92 -15.50 -14.27
C CYS A 438 19.55 -16.89 -14.84
N LYS A 439 18.32 -17.33 -14.63
CA LYS A 439 17.82 -18.64 -15.10
C LYS A 439 17.69 -18.72 -16.62
N LEU A 440 17.28 -17.63 -17.25
CA LEU A 440 17.15 -17.55 -18.70
C LEU A 440 18.39 -16.91 -19.32
N LYS A 441 18.65 -17.28 -20.58
CA LYS A 441 19.61 -16.56 -21.42
C LYS A 441 18.86 -15.34 -21.98
N LEU A 442 19.00 -14.20 -21.28
CA LEU A 442 18.36 -12.95 -21.63
C LEU A 442 18.98 -12.35 -22.89
N GLY A 443 18.18 -12.03 -23.89
CA GLY A 443 18.65 -11.54 -25.18
C GLY A 443 18.40 -10.05 -25.42
N MET A 444 17.32 -9.52 -24.86
CA MET A 444 16.90 -8.12 -25.02
C MET A 444 16.48 -7.54 -23.68
N ALA A 445 16.83 -6.27 -23.45
CA ALA A 445 16.34 -5.45 -22.37
C ALA A 445 15.46 -4.35 -22.94
N THR A 446 14.16 -4.41 -22.71
CA THR A 446 13.21 -3.39 -23.15
C THR A 446 13.05 -2.35 -22.05
N ALA A 447 13.24 -1.07 -22.37
CA ALA A 447 13.18 0.04 -21.45
C ALA A 447 11.81 0.73 -21.43
N TYR A 448 11.25 0.89 -20.25
CA TYR A 448 10.00 1.61 -19.99
C TYR A 448 10.28 2.80 -19.07
N LEU A 449 9.93 4.00 -19.53
CA LEU A 449 10.25 5.26 -18.88
C LEU A 449 9.04 5.89 -18.21
N ALA A 450 9.21 6.32 -16.96
CA ALA A 450 8.31 7.21 -16.24
C ALA A 450 9.05 8.49 -15.86
N ASP A 451 8.56 9.62 -16.35
CA ASP A 451 9.01 10.97 -16.07
C ASP A 451 7.86 11.98 -16.28
N ASN A 452 8.13 13.28 -16.43
CA ASN A 452 7.10 14.28 -16.67
C ASN A 452 6.38 14.11 -18.02
N ASP A 453 7.00 13.49 -19.01
CA ASP A 453 6.48 13.34 -20.37
C ASP A 453 6.01 11.90 -20.67
N HIS A 454 6.50 10.91 -19.92
CA HIS A 454 6.26 9.50 -20.16
C HIS A 454 5.53 8.81 -18.99
N ASN A 455 4.52 8.00 -19.33
CA ASN A 455 3.68 7.26 -18.42
C ASN A 455 4.05 5.77 -18.38
N ASN A 456 5.28 5.46 -18.00
CA ASN A 456 5.80 4.10 -18.06
C ASN A 456 5.73 3.54 -19.49
N THR A 457 6.17 4.35 -20.44
CA THR A 457 6.08 4.10 -21.88
C THR A 457 7.35 3.43 -22.38
N MET A 458 7.24 2.48 -23.30
CA MET A 458 8.38 1.87 -23.98
C MET A 458 9.15 2.93 -24.77
N VAL A 459 10.44 3.08 -24.47
CA VAL A 459 11.30 4.07 -25.10
C VAL A 459 12.47 3.48 -25.89
N GLY A 460 12.73 2.19 -25.76
CA GLY A 460 13.80 1.53 -26.51
C GLY A 460 14.02 0.08 -26.10
N SER A 461 14.93 -0.58 -26.81
CA SER A 461 15.39 -1.93 -26.48
C SER A 461 16.89 -2.04 -26.70
N TYR A 462 17.58 -2.77 -25.85
CA TYR A 462 19.01 -2.93 -25.84
C TYR A 462 19.38 -4.41 -25.95
N HIS A 463 20.34 -4.75 -26.82
CA HIS A 463 20.86 -6.11 -26.91
C HIS A 463 21.73 -6.43 -25.68
N VAL A 464 21.48 -7.57 -25.07
CA VAL A 464 22.33 -8.13 -24.02
C VAL A 464 23.49 -8.88 -24.67
N ASN A 465 24.68 -8.30 -24.60
CA ASN A 465 25.92 -8.89 -25.13
C ASN A 465 26.62 -9.72 -24.05
N GLY A 466 26.51 -11.05 -24.16
CA GLY A 466 27.01 -11.94 -23.11
C GLY A 466 26.19 -11.81 -21.85
N SER A 467 26.65 -11.03 -20.89
CA SER A 467 26.00 -10.78 -19.60
C SER A 467 25.82 -9.31 -19.29
N SER A 468 25.96 -8.39 -20.25
CA SER A 468 25.78 -6.96 -20.02
C SER A 468 25.09 -6.23 -21.17
N PHE A 469 24.56 -5.05 -20.86
CA PHE A 469 24.08 -4.09 -21.85
C PHE A 469 24.36 -2.65 -21.36
N LEU A 470 24.52 -1.74 -22.32
CA LEU A 470 24.70 -0.32 -22.08
C LEU A 470 23.40 0.42 -22.43
N ALA A 471 22.93 1.29 -21.55
CA ALA A 471 21.71 2.06 -21.72
C ALA A 471 21.85 3.47 -21.14
N SER A 472 20.90 4.34 -21.48
CA SER A 472 20.78 5.69 -20.92
C SER A 472 19.56 5.78 -20.00
N VAL A 473 19.71 6.48 -18.88
CA VAL A 473 18.62 6.76 -17.93
C VAL A 473 18.47 8.28 -17.82
N PRO A 474 17.32 8.84 -18.29
CA PRO A 474 17.08 10.28 -18.25
C PRO A 474 17.14 10.87 -16.84
N PRO A 475 17.36 12.20 -16.70
CA PRO A 475 17.38 12.84 -15.39
C PRO A 475 16.04 12.77 -14.69
N ARG A 476 16.05 12.68 -13.36
CA ARG A 476 14.85 12.72 -12.50
C ARG A 476 13.74 11.79 -12.99
N SER A 477 14.10 10.54 -13.28
CA SER A 477 13.21 9.56 -13.91
C SER A 477 13.32 8.18 -13.28
N MET A 478 12.38 7.32 -13.61
CA MET A 478 12.45 5.88 -13.37
C MET A 478 12.41 5.16 -14.72
N THR A 479 13.46 4.40 -15.01
CA THR A 479 13.50 3.51 -16.18
C THR A 479 13.48 2.06 -15.70
N THR A 480 12.47 1.30 -16.11
CA THR A 480 12.43 -0.13 -15.83
C THR A 480 12.91 -0.90 -17.06
N PHE A 481 14.03 -1.60 -16.92
CA PHE A 481 14.50 -2.55 -17.94
C PHE A 481 13.85 -3.90 -17.69
N PHE A 482 13.11 -4.37 -18.69
CA PHE A 482 12.46 -5.66 -18.65
C PHE A 482 13.15 -6.63 -19.63
N LEU A 483 13.61 -7.76 -19.12
CA LEU A 483 14.45 -8.72 -19.85
C LEU A 483 13.72 -10.04 -20.02
N GLU A 484 13.71 -10.51 -21.28
CA GLU A 484 13.11 -11.77 -21.71
C GLU A 484 14.14 -12.70 -22.35
#